data_99aba57e7afc60a9123b46146123d6ca
#
_entry.id   99aba57e7afc60a9123b46146123d6ca
#
_cell.length_a   1.000
_cell.length_b   1.000
_cell.length_c   1.000
_cell.angle_alpha   90.00
_cell.angle_beta   90.00
_cell.angle_gamma   90.00
#
_symmetry.space_group_name_H-M   'P 1'
#
loop_
_entity.id
_entity.type
_entity.pdbx_description
1 polymer ?
#
loop_
_entity_poly.entity_id
_entity_poly.type
_entity_poly.pdbx_seq_one_letter_code
_entity_poly.pdbx_strand_id
1 'polypeptide(L)'
;PMGKVPALVHGETVITEQAAILAYLADIFPERRLAPAVDSPLRGVYHRWMFFLAGPVEAVMTAKSQGHLEQQTADQAMSAGYGRYDDVVQTLRQAVAGRRYLCGDQFTAADVLMASYLRWGTMMKLLPALPEFSDYGQPLMERPASLRSIQLNEADLAAQPA
;
A
#
# COMPACT_ATOMS: atom_id res chain seq x y z
N PRO A 1 17.63 5.60 10.68
CA PRO A 1 17.83 6.93 11.31
C PRO A 1 16.56 7.52 11.92
N MET A 2 15.40 7.25 11.31
CA MET A 2 14.11 7.77 11.80
C MET A 2 13.42 6.89 12.84
N GLY A 3 13.97 5.73 13.19
CA GLY A 3 13.35 4.78 14.11
C GLY A 3 12.02 4.20 13.59
N LYS A 4 11.86 4.11 12.28
CA LYS A 4 10.67 3.59 11.62
C LYS A 4 10.98 2.26 10.92
N VAL A 5 9.97 1.43 10.81
CA VAL A 5 9.99 0.17 10.05
C VAL A 5 9.00 0.26 8.89
N PRO A 6 9.21 -0.50 7.82
CA PRO A 6 10.25 -1.52 7.61
C PRO A 6 11.61 -0.94 7.20
N ALA A 7 12.66 -1.76 7.37
CA ALA A 7 13.98 -1.52 6.80
C ALA A 7 14.49 -2.85 6.21
N LEU A 8 15.08 -2.78 5.02
CA LEU A 8 15.69 -3.91 4.31
C LEU A 8 17.20 -3.68 4.21
N VAL A 9 18.00 -4.72 4.48
CA VAL A 9 19.45 -4.70 4.25
C VAL A 9 19.78 -5.65 3.11
N HIS A 10 20.48 -5.16 2.10
CA HIS A 10 21.02 -5.98 1.02
C HIS A 10 22.51 -5.64 0.81
N GLY A 11 23.37 -6.58 1.19
CA GLY A 11 24.80 -6.32 1.30
C GLY A 11 25.06 -5.21 2.33
N GLU A 12 25.71 -4.13 1.92
CA GLU A 12 25.97 -2.96 2.77
C GLU A 12 24.90 -1.87 2.66
N THR A 13 23.91 -2.05 1.77
CA THR A 13 22.88 -1.05 1.50
C THR A 13 21.68 -1.25 2.42
N VAL A 14 21.28 -0.18 3.10
CA VAL A 14 20.04 -0.11 3.88
C VAL A 14 18.98 0.63 3.07
N ILE A 15 17.83 -0.02 2.85
CA ILE A 15 16.69 0.53 2.11
C ILE A 15 15.55 0.69 3.10
N THR A 16 15.04 1.91 3.23
CA THR A 16 13.85 2.23 4.01
C THR A 16 12.68 2.55 3.09
N GLU A 17 11.53 2.86 3.66
CA GLU A 17 10.27 3.15 2.98
C GLU A 17 9.64 1.91 2.31
N GLN A 18 8.46 1.55 2.76
CA GLN A 18 7.74 0.35 2.31
C GLN A 18 7.61 0.27 0.78
N ALA A 19 7.24 1.38 0.13
CA ALA A 19 7.09 1.43 -1.33
C ALA A 19 8.44 1.26 -2.05
N ALA A 20 9.51 1.86 -1.52
CA ALA A 20 10.86 1.72 -2.08
C ALA A 20 11.38 0.29 -1.95
N ILE A 21 11.18 -0.34 -0.80
CA ILE A 21 11.55 -1.75 -0.57
C ILE A 21 10.80 -2.67 -1.54
N LEU A 22 9.49 -2.50 -1.70
CA LEU A 22 8.68 -3.30 -2.60
C LEU A 22 9.09 -3.10 -4.07
N ALA A 23 9.34 -1.86 -4.50
CA ALA A 23 9.79 -1.57 -5.86
C ALA A 23 11.18 -2.18 -6.11
N TYR A 24 12.12 -2.01 -5.17
CA TYR A 24 13.45 -2.59 -5.25
C TYR A 24 13.42 -4.12 -5.36
N LEU A 25 12.64 -4.80 -4.51
CA LEU A 25 12.49 -6.25 -4.58
C LEU A 25 11.88 -6.72 -5.89
N ALA A 26 10.90 -5.97 -6.43
CA ALA A 26 10.32 -6.27 -7.73
C ALA A 26 11.34 -6.15 -8.88
N ASP A 27 12.29 -5.22 -8.76
CA ASP A 27 13.32 -4.98 -9.79
C ASP A 27 14.47 -5.99 -9.72
N ILE A 28 14.92 -6.41 -8.53
CA ILE A 28 16.02 -7.37 -8.39
C ILE A 28 15.58 -8.84 -8.59
N PHE A 29 14.27 -9.11 -8.61
CA PHE A 29 13.69 -10.42 -8.92
C PHE A 29 12.76 -10.33 -10.13
N PRO A 30 13.28 -9.98 -11.34
CA PRO A 30 12.45 -9.74 -12.53
C PRO A 30 11.66 -10.98 -12.96
N GLU A 31 12.17 -12.17 -12.67
CA GLU A 31 11.49 -13.45 -12.98
C GLU A 31 10.18 -13.61 -12.18
N ARG A 32 10.01 -12.91 -11.08
CA ARG A 32 8.76 -12.89 -10.27
C ARG A 32 7.68 -12.01 -10.88
N ARG A 33 8.04 -11.16 -11.84
CA ARG A 33 7.12 -10.29 -12.56
C ARG A 33 6.26 -9.42 -11.63
N LEU A 34 6.86 -8.92 -10.54
CA LEU A 34 6.18 -8.07 -9.56
C LEU A 34 6.13 -6.58 -9.95
N ALA A 35 6.69 -6.22 -11.10
CA ALA A 35 6.53 -4.92 -11.74
C ALA A 35 6.34 -5.12 -13.25
N PRO A 36 5.61 -4.23 -13.94
CA PRO A 36 5.58 -4.23 -15.41
C PRO A 36 6.97 -3.98 -15.99
N ALA A 37 7.22 -4.43 -17.21
CA ALA A 37 8.48 -4.16 -17.92
C ALA A 37 8.76 -2.64 -17.97
N VAL A 38 10.05 -2.29 -17.96
CA VAL A 38 10.49 -0.87 -17.83
C VAL A 38 10.03 -0.02 -19.01
N ASP A 39 9.92 -0.62 -20.20
CA ASP A 39 9.45 -0.02 -21.44
C ASP A 39 7.94 -0.06 -21.64
N SER A 40 7.20 -0.71 -20.72
CA SER A 40 5.74 -0.80 -20.79
C SER A 40 5.07 0.47 -20.27
N PRO A 41 4.03 1.00 -20.94
CA PRO A 41 3.19 2.09 -20.40
C PRO A 41 2.59 1.75 -19.03
N LEU A 42 2.35 0.47 -18.73
CA LEU A 42 1.87 0.03 -17.41
C LEU A 42 2.87 0.31 -16.29
N ARG A 43 4.15 0.53 -16.60
CA ARG A 43 5.15 0.96 -15.61
C ARG A 43 4.79 2.30 -14.99
N GLY A 44 4.24 3.23 -15.79
CA GLY A 44 3.73 4.52 -15.28
C GLY A 44 2.54 4.33 -14.35
N VAL A 45 1.61 3.41 -14.68
CA VAL A 45 0.47 3.06 -13.81
C VAL A 45 0.96 2.46 -12.49
N TYR A 46 1.93 1.55 -12.55
CA TYR A 46 2.57 0.95 -11.38
C TYR A 46 3.18 2.01 -10.47
N HIS A 47 4.02 2.90 -10.99
CA HIS A 47 4.63 3.98 -10.22
C HIS A 47 3.58 4.92 -9.63
N ARG A 48 2.55 5.31 -10.41
CA ARG A 48 1.45 6.13 -9.89
C ARG A 48 0.86 5.55 -8.62
N TRP A 49 0.55 4.25 -8.60
CA TRP A 49 -0.05 3.61 -7.43
C TRP A 49 0.94 3.46 -6.27
N MET A 50 2.19 3.11 -6.53
CA MET A 50 3.22 3.04 -5.49
C MET A 50 3.37 4.39 -4.76
N PHE A 51 3.48 5.48 -5.52
CA PHE A 51 3.63 6.82 -4.94
C PHE A 51 2.33 7.38 -4.35
N PHE A 52 1.18 7.10 -4.94
CA PHE A 52 -0.11 7.55 -4.40
C PHE A 52 -0.41 6.92 -3.03
N LEU A 53 -0.08 5.65 -2.88
CA LEU A 53 -0.27 4.94 -1.60
C LEU A 53 0.71 5.43 -0.54
N ALA A 54 1.99 5.55 -0.85
CA ALA A 54 3.02 5.99 0.08
C ALA A 54 3.01 7.50 0.39
N GLY A 55 2.34 8.31 -0.42
CA GLY A 55 2.21 9.75 -0.20
C GLY A 55 0.79 10.13 0.24
N PRO A 56 -0.11 10.49 -0.70
CA PRO A 56 -1.44 10.98 -0.38
C PRO A 56 -2.25 10.08 0.57
N VAL A 57 -2.25 8.75 0.35
CA VAL A 57 -3.03 7.82 1.18
C VAL A 57 -2.46 7.75 2.60
N GLU A 58 -1.15 7.60 2.75
CA GLU A 58 -0.48 7.60 4.06
C GLU A 58 -0.75 8.90 4.82
N ALA A 59 -0.58 10.04 4.15
CA ALA A 59 -0.75 11.35 4.74
C ALA A 59 -2.19 11.60 5.20
N VAL A 60 -3.19 11.26 4.39
CA VAL A 60 -4.60 11.45 4.77
C VAL A 60 -5.03 10.51 5.90
N MET A 61 -4.52 9.28 5.93
CA MET A 61 -4.80 8.34 7.02
C MET A 61 -4.18 8.83 8.34
N THR A 62 -2.95 9.36 8.27
CA THR A 62 -2.30 9.99 9.42
C THR A 62 -3.08 11.20 9.91
N ALA A 63 -3.49 12.10 9.02
CA ALA A 63 -4.29 13.26 9.36
C ALA A 63 -5.62 12.85 10.04
N LYS A 64 -6.27 11.80 9.53
CA LYS A 64 -7.49 11.24 10.13
C LYS A 64 -7.24 10.66 11.52
N SER A 65 -6.19 9.89 11.70
CA SER A 65 -5.84 9.29 12.99
C SER A 65 -5.55 10.33 14.08
N GLN A 66 -5.09 11.52 13.67
CA GLN A 66 -4.77 12.65 14.54
C GLN A 66 -5.95 13.62 14.72
N GLY A 67 -7.12 13.36 14.11
CA GLY A 67 -8.31 14.23 14.18
C GLY A 67 -8.19 15.53 13.36
N HIS A 68 -7.18 15.68 12.52
CA HIS A 68 -6.94 16.91 11.76
C HIS A 68 -7.97 17.15 10.65
N LEU A 69 -8.67 16.11 10.19
CA LEU A 69 -9.67 16.24 9.12
C LEU A 69 -10.97 16.90 9.59
N GLU A 70 -11.31 16.80 10.89
CA GLU A 70 -12.57 17.32 11.42
C GLU A 70 -12.64 18.85 11.39
N GLN A 71 -11.48 19.52 11.39
CA GLN A 71 -11.35 20.98 11.38
C GLN A 71 -10.74 21.50 10.08
N GLN A 72 -10.53 20.62 9.08
CA GLN A 72 -9.89 21.01 7.83
C GLN A 72 -10.81 21.92 7.00
N THR A 73 -10.37 23.16 6.76
CA THR A 73 -11.07 24.07 5.83
C THR A 73 -10.82 23.68 4.36
N ALA A 74 -11.64 24.23 3.45
CA ALA A 74 -11.44 24.01 2.00
C ALA A 74 -10.06 24.48 1.52
N ASP A 75 -9.56 25.60 2.02
CA ASP A 75 -8.25 26.16 1.68
C ASP A 75 -7.11 25.27 2.20
N GLN A 76 -7.27 24.74 3.41
CA GLN A 76 -6.32 23.78 3.98
C GLN A 76 -6.29 22.47 3.19
N ALA A 77 -7.45 21.97 2.75
CA ALA A 77 -7.54 20.78 1.90
C ALA A 77 -6.88 21.02 0.54
N MET A 78 -7.05 22.22 -0.04
CA MET A 78 -6.43 22.57 -1.33
C MET A 78 -4.90 22.65 -1.23
N SER A 79 -4.36 23.14 -0.10
CA SER A 79 -2.92 23.24 0.13
C SER A 79 -2.29 21.93 0.63
N ALA A 80 -3.07 21.00 1.16
CA ALA A 80 -2.58 19.70 1.63
C ALA A 80 -2.18 18.80 0.46
N GLY A 81 -1.00 18.19 0.52
CA GLY A 81 -0.51 17.30 -0.54
C GLY A 81 -1.37 16.05 -0.81
N TYR A 82 -2.27 15.70 0.12
CA TYR A 82 -3.25 14.63 -0.05
C TYR A 82 -4.63 15.13 -0.53
N GLY A 83 -4.88 16.45 -0.54
CA GLY A 83 -6.17 17.01 -0.92
C GLY A 83 -7.28 16.76 0.12
N ARG A 84 -8.43 16.26 -0.31
CA ARG A 84 -9.57 15.93 0.55
C ARG A 84 -9.63 14.42 0.82
N TYR A 85 -10.01 14.06 2.03
CA TYR A 85 -10.19 12.65 2.42
C TYR A 85 -11.14 11.89 1.48
N ASP A 86 -12.30 12.49 1.18
CA ASP A 86 -13.29 11.85 0.32
C ASP A 86 -12.78 11.60 -1.10
N ASP A 87 -11.95 12.50 -1.63
CA ASP A 87 -11.36 12.35 -2.97
C ASP A 87 -10.33 11.20 -2.97
N VAL A 88 -9.56 11.05 -1.90
CA VAL A 88 -8.64 9.92 -1.74
C VAL A 88 -9.41 8.60 -1.65
N VAL A 89 -10.45 8.53 -0.82
CA VAL A 89 -11.32 7.34 -0.69
C VAL A 89 -11.97 6.99 -2.03
N GLN A 90 -12.53 7.97 -2.74
CA GLN A 90 -13.15 7.75 -4.04
C GLN A 90 -12.14 7.30 -5.09
N THR A 91 -10.91 7.83 -5.06
CA THR A 91 -9.82 7.41 -5.95
C THR A 91 -9.44 5.95 -5.70
N LEU A 92 -9.31 5.54 -4.43
CA LEU A 92 -9.04 4.15 -4.05
C LEU A 92 -10.19 3.23 -4.51
N ARG A 93 -11.45 3.62 -4.25
CA ARG A 93 -12.63 2.88 -4.67
C ARG A 93 -12.65 2.64 -6.18
N GLN A 94 -12.47 3.69 -6.98
CA GLN A 94 -12.43 3.60 -8.44
C GLN A 94 -11.26 2.76 -8.96
N ALA A 95 -10.13 2.78 -8.24
CA ALA A 95 -8.96 2.02 -8.60
C ALA A 95 -9.19 0.51 -8.54
N VAL A 96 -9.98 0.05 -7.57
CA VAL A 96 -10.12 -1.38 -7.28
C VAL A 96 -11.47 -1.97 -7.71
N ALA A 97 -12.49 -1.13 -7.95
CA ALA A 97 -13.84 -1.58 -8.31
C ALA A 97 -13.83 -2.46 -9.57
N GLY A 98 -14.24 -3.72 -9.42
CA GLY A 98 -14.33 -4.71 -10.51
C GLY A 98 -12.99 -5.08 -11.15
N ARG A 99 -11.86 -4.74 -10.54
CA ARG A 99 -10.53 -5.06 -11.08
C ARG A 99 -9.89 -6.20 -10.31
N ARG A 100 -9.19 -7.03 -11.07
CA ARG A 100 -8.37 -8.10 -10.48
C ARG A 100 -7.04 -7.55 -9.94
N TYR A 101 -6.38 -6.66 -10.70
CA TYR A 101 -5.11 -6.05 -10.34
C TYR A 101 -5.03 -4.60 -10.86
N LEU A 102 -4.16 -3.78 -10.28
CA LEU A 102 -3.99 -2.38 -10.65
C LEU A 102 -3.35 -2.19 -12.03
N CYS A 103 -2.48 -3.10 -12.43
CA CYS A 103 -1.75 -3.06 -13.69
C CYS A 103 -2.33 -4.05 -14.73
N GLY A 104 -3.65 -4.08 -14.87
CA GLY A 104 -4.34 -4.98 -15.80
C GLY A 104 -4.40 -6.41 -15.26
N ASP A 105 -3.92 -7.39 -16.04
CA ASP A 105 -3.97 -8.81 -15.66
C ASP A 105 -2.73 -9.30 -14.90
N GLN A 106 -1.78 -8.41 -14.63
CA GLN A 106 -0.55 -8.74 -13.93
C GLN A 106 -0.62 -8.32 -12.47
N PHE A 107 -0.46 -9.29 -11.54
CA PHE A 107 -0.21 -9.01 -10.13
C PHE A 107 1.16 -8.36 -9.95
N THR A 108 1.23 -7.26 -9.21
CA THR A 108 2.44 -6.47 -8.98
C THR A 108 2.63 -6.11 -7.51
N ALA A 109 3.78 -5.52 -7.17
CA ALA A 109 4.03 -4.98 -5.84
C ALA A 109 3.07 -3.84 -5.47
N ALA A 110 2.49 -3.14 -6.46
CA ALA A 110 1.45 -2.15 -6.21
C ALA A 110 0.17 -2.77 -5.64
N ASP A 111 -0.17 -4.01 -6.04
CA ASP A 111 -1.33 -4.74 -5.50
C ASP A 111 -1.07 -5.20 -4.06
N VAL A 112 0.18 -5.58 -3.74
CA VAL A 112 0.59 -5.90 -2.35
C VAL A 112 0.38 -4.68 -1.46
N LEU A 113 0.88 -3.53 -1.91
CA LEU A 113 0.79 -2.28 -1.16
C LEU A 113 -0.66 -1.83 -1.01
N MET A 114 -1.45 -1.83 -2.10
CA MET A 114 -2.87 -1.47 -2.09
C MET A 114 -3.66 -2.35 -1.11
N ALA A 115 -3.55 -3.67 -1.21
CA ALA A 115 -4.26 -4.58 -0.33
C ALA A 115 -3.91 -4.36 1.15
N SER A 116 -2.63 -4.06 1.44
CA SER A 116 -2.17 -3.74 2.80
C SER A 116 -2.82 -2.46 3.33
N TYR A 117 -2.84 -1.38 2.55
CA TYR A 117 -3.47 -0.11 2.94
C TYR A 117 -4.98 -0.24 3.12
N LEU A 118 -5.68 -0.93 2.21
CA LEU A 118 -7.12 -1.13 2.32
C LEU A 118 -7.48 -1.94 3.56
N ARG A 119 -6.77 -3.05 3.80
CA ARG A 119 -6.99 -3.90 4.98
C ARG A 119 -6.71 -3.16 6.27
N TRP A 120 -5.51 -2.57 6.39
CA TRP A 120 -5.09 -1.88 7.61
C TRP A 120 -5.95 -0.64 7.87
N GLY A 121 -6.20 0.15 6.84
CA GLY A 121 -7.03 1.36 6.93
C GLY A 121 -8.46 1.07 7.36
N THR A 122 -9.07 -0.02 6.84
CA THR A 122 -10.41 -0.45 7.25
C THR A 122 -10.42 -0.99 8.67
N MET A 123 -9.43 -1.82 9.03
CA MET A 123 -9.29 -2.38 10.38
C MET A 123 -9.13 -1.29 11.43
N MET A 124 -8.34 -0.28 11.15
CA MET A 124 -8.11 0.88 12.04
C MET A 124 -9.18 1.97 11.94
N LYS A 125 -10.23 1.75 11.13
CA LYS A 125 -11.32 2.72 10.87
C LYS A 125 -10.83 4.05 10.27
N LEU A 126 -9.68 4.03 9.61
CA LEU A 126 -9.11 5.17 8.87
C LEU A 126 -9.65 5.25 7.45
N LEU A 127 -10.10 4.12 6.90
CA LEU A 127 -10.85 4.02 5.66
C LEU A 127 -12.23 3.39 5.92
N PRO A 128 -13.25 3.71 5.11
CA PRO A 128 -14.56 3.09 5.22
C PRO A 128 -14.50 1.62 4.79
N ALA A 129 -15.35 0.78 5.39
CA ALA A 129 -15.52 -0.62 4.98
C ALA A 129 -16.40 -0.68 3.72
N LEU A 130 -15.80 -0.50 2.54
CA LEU A 130 -16.50 -0.57 1.27
C LEU A 130 -16.41 -1.99 0.68
N PRO A 131 -17.49 -2.52 0.06
CA PRO A 131 -17.45 -3.82 -0.60
C PRO A 131 -16.32 -3.94 -1.62
N GLU A 132 -16.06 -2.88 -2.41
CA GLU A 132 -15.00 -2.86 -3.41
C GLU A 132 -13.61 -3.06 -2.82
N PHE A 133 -13.40 -2.64 -1.57
CA PHE A 133 -12.14 -2.84 -0.86
C PHE A 133 -11.94 -4.29 -0.42
N SER A 134 -12.99 -4.91 0.10
CA SER A 134 -12.97 -6.33 0.47
C SER A 134 -12.89 -7.24 -0.76
N ASP A 135 -13.69 -6.98 -1.79
CA ASP A 135 -13.72 -7.79 -3.02
C ASP A 135 -12.35 -7.81 -3.72
N TYR A 136 -11.64 -6.68 -3.72
CA TYR A 136 -10.29 -6.60 -4.26
C TYR A 136 -9.24 -7.21 -3.31
N GLY A 137 -9.30 -6.87 -2.03
CA GLY A 137 -8.24 -7.21 -1.07
C GLY A 137 -8.25 -8.66 -0.62
N GLN A 138 -9.43 -9.26 -0.40
CA GLN A 138 -9.54 -10.60 0.15
C GLN A 138 -8.86 -11.67 -0.71
N PRO A 139 -9.06 -11.77 -2.04
CA PRO A 139 -8.36 -12.75 -2.87
C PRO A 139 -6.84 -12.58 -2.84
N LEU A 140 -6.35 -11.36 -2.65
CA LEU A 140 -4.91 -11.08 -2.57
C LEU A 140 -4.32 -11.56 -1.24
N MET A 141 -5.08 -11.47 -0.15
CA MET A 141 -4.68 -11.96 1.17
C MET A 141 -4.68 -13.49 1.27
N GLU A 142 -5.49 -14.16 0.46
CA GLU A 142 -5.57 -15.63 0.38
C GLU A 142 -4.47 -16.25 -0.51
N ARG A 143 -3.63 -15.45 -1.13
CA ARG A 143 -2.49 -15.94 -1.92
C ARG A 143 -1.53 -16.75 -1.03
N PRO A 144 -0.94 -17.86 -1.54
CA PRO A 144 -0.03 -18.70 -0.74
C PRO A 144 1.13 -17.92 -0.11
N ALA A 145 1.67 -16.92 -0.81
CA ALA A 145 2.76 -16.07 -0.28
C ALA A 145 2.28 -15.17 0.87
N SER A 146 1.05 -14.67 0.81
CA SER A 146 0.46 -13.87 1.89
C SER A 146 0.20 -14.73 3.12
N LEU A 147 -0.40 -15.89 2.96
CA LEU A 147 -0.65 -16.83 4.05
C LEU A 147 0.66 -17.28 4.71
N ARG A 148 1.69 -17.57 3.90
CA ARG A 148 3.02 -17.90 4.42
C ARG A 148 3.63 -16.75 5.22
N SER A 149 3.49 -15.50 4.79
CA SER A 149 4.03 -14.35 5.54
C SER A 149 3.36 -14.19 6.89
N ILE A 150 2.06 -14.44 6.99
CA ILE A 150 1.31 -14.43 8.26
C ILE A 150 1.85 -15.53 9.19
N GLN A 151 2.01 -16.75 8.70
CA GLN A 151 2.54 -17.88 9.48
C GLN A 151 3.95 -17.61 10.01
N LEU A 152 4.82 -17.01 9.19
CA LEU A 152 6.17 -16.64 9.63
C LEU A 152 6.13 -15.58 10.74
N ASN A 153 5.32 -14.54 10.60
CA ASN A 153 5.16 -13.52 11.62
C ASN A 153 4.59 -14.07 12.94
N GLU A 154 3.63 -14.97 12.87
CA GLU A 154 3.05 -15.62 14.05
C GLU A 154 4.11 -16.50 14.78
N ALA A 155 4.93 -17.23 14.01
CA ALA A 155 6.00 -18.04 14.59
C ALA A 155 7.06 -17.17 15.27
N ASP A 156 7.46 -16.05 14.64
CA ASP A 156 8.43 -15.12 15.21
C ASP A 156 7.91 -14.44 16.48
N LEU A 157 6.61 -14.05 16.49
CA LEU A 157 5.99 -13.50 17.70
C LEU A 157 5.91 -14.50 18.85
N ALA A 158 5.62 -15.76 18.56
CA ALA A 158 5.58 -16.83 19.56
C ALA A 158 6.97 -17.19 20.12
N ALA A 159 8.04 -16.91 19.39
CA ALA A 159 9.42 -17.16 19.78
C ALA A 159 10.04 -16.01 20.61
N GLN A 160 9.40 -14.87 20.73
CA GLN A 160 9.91 -13.74 21.51
C GLN A 160 9.74 -14.02 23.01
N PRO A 161 10.77 -13.83 23.81
CA PRO A 161 10.65 -13.95 25.26
C PRO A 161 9.71 -12.82 25.78
N ALA A 162 8.89 -13.17 26.77
CA ALA A 162 7.96 -12.27 27.43
C ALA A 162 8.69 -11.13 28.18
#